data_0dd74d4e8772c5790511428fa32bed7a
#
_entry.id   0dd74d4e8772c5790511428fa32bed7a
#
_cell.length_a   1.000
_cell.length_b   1.000
_cell.length_c   1.000
_cell.angle_alpha   90.00
_cell.angle_beta   90.00
_cell.angle_gamma   90.00
#
_symmetry.space_group_name_H-M   'P 1'
#
loop_
_entity.id
_entity.type
_entity.pdbx_description
1 polymer ?
#
loop_
_entity_poly.entity_id
_entity_poly.type
_entity_poly.pdbx_seq_one_letter_code
_entity_poly.pdbx_strand_id
1 'polypeptide(L)'
;MFRRWLRPGAAFLLTLLGTGFRHQGVQAQHAGTAAPTLASATLTEALRPNVAAPRPPAPHPLEWVLKFAYEEQTYLQRTVRDFTCRVTKRERIEGELQDYRYIDMWVREQTHANPRVTQPPSVLLEFLGPSEIEGRKVLFVAGQNDDRLLVRKGGRRFSYVVTDVDPASSIVKRESLMPITEIGFSQVLDRTIRTLQQDVAADPRGDNTIVEQITTATINGRPCQMLRITHPRRRDGLQFFSASMAIDSALHVPVRFDVYDWPETPDQQPPLMSEFTYTNVTLNAELDDATFAAARLRGP
;
A
#
# COMPACT_ATOMS: atom_id res chain seq x y z
N MET A 1 27.42 -7.91 16.34
CA MET A 1 26.47 -8.98 16.73
C MET A 1 25.06 -8.58 16.29
N PHE A 2 24.87 -8.35 14.98
CA PHE A 2 23.57 -7.98 14.37
C PHE A 2 23.43 -8.75 13.06
N ARG A 3 22.92 -9.97 13.15
CA ARG A 3 22.45 -10.77 12.01
C ARG A 3 21.07 -11.27 12.36
N ARG A 4 20.04 -10.62 11.80
CA ARG A 4 18.72 -11.25 11.59
C ARG A 4 17.71 -10.21 11.09
N TRP A 5 17.70 -9.96 9.79
CA TRP A 5 16.54 -9.39 9.11
C TRP A 5 16.72 -9.60 7.60
N LEU A 6 16.28 -10.75 7.14
CA LEU A 6 15.88 -11.03 5.75
C LEU A 6 15.57 -12.54 5.68
N ARG A 7 14.30 -12.89 5.78
CA ARG A 7 13.83 -14.20 5.33
C ARG A 7 12.85 -13.98 4.19
N PRO A 8 13.05 -14.61 3.01
CA PRO A 8 12.10 -14.62 1.91
C PRO A 8 10.91 -15.51 2.25
N GLY A 9 9.70 -15.03 1.89
CA GLY A 9 8.46 -15.75 2.07
C GLY A 9 8.44 -17.07 1.30
N ALA A 10 8.05 -18.14 1.99
CA ALA A 10 7.83 -19.45 1.44
C ALA A 10 6.52 -19.47 0.64
N ALA A 11 6.61 -19.99 -0.58
CA ALA A 11 5.47 -20.36 -1.40
C ALA A 11 4.71 -21.51 -0.74
N PHE A 12 3.40 -21.35 -0.50
CA PHE A 12 2.50 -22.43 -0.14
C PHE A 12 1.73 -22.89 -1.37
N LEU A 13 2.01 -24.14 -1.75
CA LEU A 13 1.24 -24.92 -2.72
C LEU A 13 -0.15 -25.23 -2.14
N LEU A 14 -1.20 -24.85 -2.87
CA LEU A 14 -2.55 -25.36 -2.61
C LEU A 14 -2.71 -26.74 -3.26
N THR A 15 -2.92 -27.77 -2.45
CA THR A 15 -3.38 -29.08 -2.92
C THR A 15 -4.89 -29.17 -2.71
N LEU A 16 -5.61 -29.23 -3.81
CA LEU A 16 -7.04 -29.56 -3.86
C LEU A 16 -7.21 -31.06 -3.66
N LEU A 17 -7.99 -31.47 -2.70
CA LEU A 17 -8.62 -32.80 -2.67
C LEU A 17 -10.10 -32.63 -2.34
N GLY A 18 -10.92 -32.94 -3.32
CA GLY A 18 -12.35 -33.07 -3.21
C GLY A 18 -12.75 -34.46 -2.74
N THR A 19 -13.87 -34.53 -2.04
CA THR A 19 -14.79 -35.68 -1.89
C THR A 19 -16.06 -35.08 -1.28
N GLY A 20 -17.26 -35.22 -1.76
CA GLY A 20 -17.98 -36.33 -2.27
C GLY A 20 -19.34 -36.24 -1.65
N PHE A 21 -20.34 -35.76 -2.41
CA PHE A 21 -21.77 -35.71 -2.04
C PHE A 21 -22.30 -37.10 -1.93
N ARG A 22 -23.06 -37.43 -0.87
CA ARG A 22 -24.08 -38.49 -0.87
C ARG A 22 -25.37 -37.95 -0.32
N HIS A 23 -26.38 -37.99 -1.18
CA HIS A 23 -27.81 -37.93 -0.89
C HIS A 23 -28.29 -39.24 -0.32
N GLN A 24 -29.17 -39.19 0.67
CA GLN A 24 -30.26 -40.13 1.00
C GLN A 24 -31.16 -39.41 2.01
N GLY A 25 -32.43 -39.29 1.93
CA GLY A 25 -33.48 -40.11 1.39
C GLY A 25 -34.69 -39.87 2.30
N VAL A 26 -35.78 -39.39 1.73
CA VAL A 26 -37.03 -39.02 2.39
C VAL A 26 -37.77 -40.29 2.84
N GLN A 27 -38.30 -40.30 4.05
CA GLN A 27 -39.52 -41.08 4.34
C GLN A 27 -40.40 -40.37 5.35
N ALA A 28 -41.61 -40.10 4.93
CA ALA A 28 -42.75 -39.67 5.74
C ALA A 28 -43.52 -40.88 6.24
N GLN A 29 -43.99 -40.86 7.46
CA GLN A 29 -45.24 -41.60 7.83
C GLN A 29 -45.86 -41.09 9.14
N HIS A 30 -47.08 -40.68 9.00
CA HIS A 30 -48.31 -40.91 9.73
C HIS A 30 -48.55 -40.47 11.18
N ALA A 31 -49.53 -39.68 11.23
CA ALA A 31 -50.60 -39.31 12.15
C ALA A 31 -50.84 -40.19 13.38
N GLY A 32 -51.03 -39.54 14.52
CA GLY A 32 -51.63 -40.06 15.74
C GLY A 32 -52.21 -38.94 16.57
N THR A 33 -53.55 -38.85 16.51
CA THR A 33 -54.37 -37.93 17.27
C THR A 33 -54.49 -38.40 18.74
N ALA A 34 -54.21 -37.52 19.70
CA ALA A 34 -54.68 -37.72 21.10
C ALA A 34 -54.91 -36.35 21.76
N ALA A 35 -56.02 -36.19 22.40
CA ALA A 35 -56.65 -35.05 23.01
C ALA A 35 -55.93 -34.58 24.30
N PRO A 36 -56.26 -33.37 24.79
CA PRO A 36 -55.40 -32.58 25.69
C PRO A 36 -55.54 -32.97 27.16
N THR A 37 -54.47 -33.18 27.83
CA THR A 37 -54.42 -33.20 29.31
C THR A 37 -53.92 -31.88 29.80
N LEU A 38 -54.78 -31.15 30.51
CA LEU A 38 -54.41 -29.96 31.28
C LEU A 38 -53.42 -30.37 32.39
N ALA A 39 -52.17 -30.08 32.25
CA ALA A 39 -51.20 -30.22 33.33
C ALA A 39 -50.69 -28.83 33.69
N SER A 40 -50.83 -28.53 34.95
CA SER A 40 -50.37 -27.34 35.69
C SER A 40 -49.06 -26.76 35.17
N ALA A 41 -49.12 -25.58 34.60
CA ALA A 41 -47.92 -24.79 34.34
C ALA A 41 -47.44 -24.26 35.68
N THR A 42 -46.39 -24.84 36.18
CA THR A 42 -45.62 -24.34 37.35
C THR A 42 -44.97 -23.03 37.01
N LEU A 43 -45.25 -22.03 37.85
CA LEU A 43 -44.66 -20.67 37.86
C LEU A 43 -43.14 -20.72 38.15
N THR A 44 -42.35 -21.35 37.31
CA THR A 44 -40.86 -21.36 37.49
C THR A 44 -40.11 -20.76 36.30
N GLU A 45 -40.81 -20.14 35.33
CA GLU A 45 -40.18 -19.61 34.11
C GLU A 45 -39.89 -18.08 34.17
N ALA A 46 -40.15 -17.45 35.35
CA ALA A 46 -40.01 -16.02 35.49
C ALA A 46 -38.64 -15.51 36.03
N LEU A 47 -37.63 -16.40 36.17
CA LEU A 47 -36.30 -16.04 36.65
C LEU A 47 -35.15 -16.58 35.79
N ARG A 48 -35.33 -16.60 34.48
CA ARG A 48 -34.13 -16.66 33.62
C ARG A 48 -33.56 -15.24 33.57
N PRO A 49 -32.31 -15.02 34.05
CA PRO A 49 -31.65 -13.75 33.83
C PRO A 49 -31.65 -13.52 32.30
N ASN A 50 -32.15 -12.37 31.88
CA ASN A 50 -32.11 -11.93 30.51
C ASN A 50 -30.60 -11.72 30.18
N VAL A 51 -29.94 -12.81 29.80
CA VAL A 51 -28.57 -12.76 29.26
C VAL A 51 -28.71 -12.04 27.94
N ALA A 52 -28.48 -10.73 27.98
CA ALA A 52 -28.43 -9.92 26.77
C ALA A 52 -27.54 -10.65 25.77
N ALA A 53 -28.06 -10.87 24.56
CA ALA A 53 -27.29 -11.49 23.48
C ALA A 53 -25.93 -10.76 23.40
N PRO A 54 -24.81 -11.49 23.28
CA PRO A 54 -23.50 -10.86 23.21
C PRO A 54 -23.53 -9.81 22.10
N ARG A 55 -23.20 -8.57 22.47
CA ARG A 55 -23.12 -7.47 21.50
C ARG A 55 -22.14 -7.91 20.41
N PRO A 56 -22.48 -7.79 19.13
CA PRO A 56 -21.53 -8.09 18.05
C PRO A 56 -20.23 -7.33 18.32
N PRO A 57 -19.08 -7.95 18.03
CA PRO A 57 -17.79 -7.28 18.22
C PRO A 57 -17.79 -5.96 17.44
N ALA A 58 -17.18 -4.92 18.00
CA ALA A 58 -17.00 -3.66 17.30
C ALA A 58 -16.24 -3.91 15.99
N PRO A 59 -16.57 -3.20 14.91
CA PRO A 59 -15.84 -3.33 13.66
C PRO A 59 -14.35 -2.97 13.86
N HIS A 60 -13.48 -3.62 13.09
CA HIS A 60 -12.05 -3.34 13.16
C HIS A 60 -11.76 -1.87 12.78
N PRO A 61 -10.87 -1.14 13.50
CA PRO A 61 -10.58 0.28 13.20
C PRO A 61 -10.16 0.54 11.75
N LEU A 62 -9.51 -0.41 11.08
CA LEU A 62 -9.07 -0.29 9.68
C LEU A 62 -10.15 -0.63 8.64
N GLU A 63 -11.34 -1.10 9.04
CA GLU A 63 -12.36 -1.51 8.07
C GLU A 63 -12.79 -0.35 7.15
N TRP A 64 -13.09 0.81 7.74
CA TRP A 64 -13.49 1.98 6.96
C TRP A 64 -12.32 2.58 6.17
N VAL A 65 -11.07 2.47 6.70
CA VAL A 65 -9.86 2.93 5.98
C VAL A 65 -9.61 2.09 4.75
N LEU A 66 -9.76 0.76 4.86
CA LEU A 66 -9.66 -0.14 3.72
C LEU A 66 -10.72 0.17 2.67
N LYS A 67 -11.97 0.36 3.09
CA LYS A 67 -13.04 0.76 2.17
C LYS A 67 -12.70 2.05 1.42
N PHE A 68 -12.27 3.07 2.15
CA PHE A 68 -11.84 4.35 1.57
C PHE A 68 -10.68 4.16 0.59
N ALA A 69 -9.64 3.39 0.96
CA ALA A 69 -8.50 3.14 0.09
C ALA A 69 -8.89 2.41 -1.21
N TYR A 70 -9.84 1.45 -1.16
CA TYR A 70 -10.38 0.79 -2.36
C TYR A 70 -11.19 1.74 -3.25
N GLU A 71 -11.97 2.63 -2.65
CA GLU A 71 -12.75 3.64 -3.39
C GLU A 71 -11.81 4.59 -4.14
N GLU A 72 -10.78 5.13 -3.48
CA GLU A 72 -9.77 5.98 -4.09
C GLU A 72 -8.95 5.24 -5.15
N GLN A 73 -8.53 4.01 -4.90
CA GLN A 73 -7.84 3.19 -5.91
C GLN A 73 -8.70 3.00 -7.17
N THR A 74 -9.97 2.67 -6.98
CA THR A 74 -10.92 2.50 -8.09
C THR A 74 -11.09 3.79 -8.89
N TYR A 75 -11.17 4.91 -8.21
CA TYR A 75 -11.23 6.22 -8.84
C TYR A 75 -9.99 6.49 -9.68
N LEU A 76 -8.78 6.32 -9.11
CA LEU A 76 -7.52 6.55 -9.82
C LEU A 76 -7.38 5.65 -11.05
N GLN A 77 -7.68 4.36 -10.94
CA GLN A 77 -7.60 3.42 -12.06
C GLN A 77 -8.52 3.80 -13.23
N ARG A 78 -9.60 4.54 -12.97
CA ARG A 78 -10.55 4.99 -14.01
C ARG A 78 -10.20 6.35 -14.60
N THR A 79 -9.57 7.23 -13.82
CA THR A 79 -9.43 8.65 -14.15
C THR A 79 -8.00 9.06 -14.48
N VAL A 80 -6.98 8.36 -13.97
CA VAL A 80 -5.58 8.72 -14.16
C VAL A 80 -4.91 7.72 -15.10
N ARG A 81 -4.36 8.22 -16.20
CA ARG A 81 -3.60 7.44 -17.20
C ARG A 81 -2.10 7.68 -17.06
N ASP A 82 -1.74 8.90 -16.77
CA ASP A 82 -0.37 9.34 -16.60
C ASP A 82 -0.33 10.60 -15.74
N PHE A 83 0.86 10.94 -15.27
CA PHE A 83 1.07 12.18 -14.54
C PHE A 83 2.53 12.61 -14.54
N THR A 84 2.75 13.89 -14.26
CA THR A 84 4.05 14.43 -13.89
C THR A 84 3.97 14.98 -12.47
N CYS A 85 5.09 14.94 -11.75
CA CYS A 85 5.20 15.57 -10.45
C CYS A 85 6.67 15.75 -10.07
N ARG A 86 6.90 16.54 -9.03
CA ARG A 86 8.17 16.55 -8.29
C ARG A 86 7.97 15.83 -6.97
N VAL A 87 8.84 14.88 -6.66
CA VAL A 87 8.88 14.24 -5.35
C VAL A 87 10.10 14.70 -4.57
N THR A 88 9.86 15.07 -3.30
CA THR A 88 10.90 15.22 -2.29
C THR A 88 10.78 14.02 -1.37
N LYS A 89 11.85 13.25 -1.24
CA LYS A 89 11.82 12.04 -0.41
C LYS A 89 13.06 11.91 0.46
N ARG A 90 12.89 11.21 1.56
CA ARG A 90 13.99 10.79 2.44
C ARG A 90 13.63 9.41 3.02
N GLU A 91 14.62 8.52 3.07
CA GLU A 91 14.42 7.13 3.50
C GLU A 91 15.56 6.71 4.43
N ARG A 92 15.26 5.80 5.35
CA ARG A 92 16.27 5.16 6.21
C ARG A 92 16.73 3.86 5.55
N ILE A 93 17.93 3.86 5.00
CA ILE A 93 18.53 2.73 4.31
C ILE A 93 19.64 2.14 5.19
N GLU A 94 19.62 0.84 5.42
CA GLU A 94 20.62 0.12 6.26
C GLU A 94 20.83 0.78 7.65
N GLY A 95 19.76 1.35 8.23
CA GLY A 95 19.78 1.99 9.54
C GLY A 95 20.13 3.47 9.53
N GLU A 96 20.58 4.04 8.41
CA GLU A 96 20.93 5.44 8.27
C GLU A 96 19.86 6.24 7.53
N LEU A 97 19.41 7.36 8.12
CA LEU A 97 18.49 8.27 7.45
C LEU A 97 19.27 9.09 6.41
N GLN A 98 18.91 8.83 5.13
CA GLN A 98 19.57 9.47 3.99
C GLN A 98 19.18 10.95 3.88
N ASP A 99 19.96 11.72 3.12
CA ASP A 99 19.61 13.08 2.77
C ASP A 99 18.39 13.17 1.87
N TYR A 100 17.77 14.35 1.82
CA TYR A 100 16.66 14.60 0.92
C TYR A 100 17.08 14.43 -0.54
N ARG A 101 16.26 13.71 -1.29
CA ARG A 101 16.36 13.60 -2.74
C ARG A 101 15.21 14.36 -3.38
N TYR A 102 15.52 15.10 -4.41
CA TYR A 102 14.58 15.88 -5.21
C TYR A 102 14.53 15.26 -6.60
N ILE A 103 13.36 14.85 -7.06
CA ILE A 103 13.22 14.04 -8.25
C ILE A 103 12.03 14.55 -9.05
N ASP A 104 12.23 14.90 -10.33
CA ASP A 104 11.14 15.07 -11.27
C ASP A 104 10.74 13.71 -11.85
N MET A 105 9.45 13.47 -11.95
CA MET A 105 8.87 12.19 -12.33
C MET A 105 7.89 12.36 -13.47
N TRP A 106 7.97 11.43 -14.44
CA TRP A 106 7.00 11.18 -15.48
C TRP A 106 6.54 9.75 -15.33
N VAL A 107 5.26 9.52 -15.15
CA VAL A 107 4.71 8.19 -14.87
C VAL A 107 3.50 7.94 -15.75
N ARG A 108 3.50 6.80 -16.45
CA ARG A 108 2.30 6.22 -17.04
C ARG A 108 1.79 5.08 -16.17
N GLU A 109 0.52 5.17 -15.79
CA GLU A 109 -0.17 4.10 -15.07
C GLU A 109 -0.48 2.94 -16.04
N GLN A 110 -0.60 1.75 -15.48
CA GLN A 110 -1.06 0.62 -16.27
C GLN A 110 -2.54 0.78 -16.62
N THR A 111 -2.86 0.67 -17.91
CA THR A 111 -4.26 0.65 -18.35
C THR A 111 -4.62 -0.66 -19.03
N HIS A 112 -5.90 -1.03 -18.93
CA HIS A 112 -6.42 -2.28 -19.47
C HIS A 112 -7.61 -2.01 -20.40
N ALA A 113 -7.64 -2.73 -21.55
CA ALA A 113 -8.87 -2.97 -22.31
C ALA A 113 -9.11 -4.49 -22.28
N ASN A 114 -10.00 -4.89 -21.43
CA ASN A 114 -10.38 -6.22 -20.96
C ASN A 114 -10.06 -7.40 -21.95
N PRO A 115 -9.16 -8.35 -21.64
CA PRO A 115 -8.26 -8.47 -20.50
C PRO A 115 -6.83 -7.95 -20.76
N ARG A 116 -6.58 -7.22 -21.86
CA ARG A 116 -5.25 -6.86 -22.33
C ARG A 116 -4.76 -5.57 -21.66
N VAL A 117 -3.47 -5.55 -21.28
CA VAL A 117 -2.75 -4.31 -20.99
C VAL A 117 -2.66 -3.51 -22.29
N THR A 118 -3.22 -2.31 -22.31
CA THR A 118 -3.19 -1.41 -23.46
C THR A 118 -2.07 -0.39 -23.35
N GLN A 119 -1.65 -0.10 -22.12
CA GLN A 119 -0.53 0.77 -21.83
C GLN A 119 0.30 0.12 -20.73
N PRO A 120 1.58 -0.23 -20.98
CA PRO A 120 2.45 -0.75 -19.93
C PRO A 120 2.80 0.38 -18.94
N PRO A 121 2.94 0.07 -17.65
CA PRO A 121 3.43 1.03 -16.67
C PRO A 121 4.83 1.48 -17.07
N SER A 122 5.06 2.79 -17.03
CA SER A 122 6.32 3.39 -17.44
C SER A 122 6.70 4.50 -16.48
N VAL A 123 7.97 4.57 -16.11
CA VAL A 123 8.50 5.54 -15.14
C VAL A 123 9.81 6.12 -15.67
N LEU A 124 9.88 7.45 -15.74
CA LEU A 124 11.12 8.19 -15.93
C LEU A 124 11.33 9.06 -14.70
N LEU A 125 12.50 8.93 -14.08
CA LEU A 125 12.95 9.75 -12.96
C LEU A 125 14.13 10.58 -13.40
N GLU A 126 14.16 11.87 -13.01
CA GLU A 126 15.30 12.74 -13.13
C GLU A 126 15.63 13.35 -11.77
N PHE A 127 16.83 13.04 -11.26
CA PHE A 127 17.28 13.49 -9.96
C PHE A 127 17.84 14.91 -10.06
N LEU A 128 17.27 15.81 -9.27
CA LEU A 128 17.67 17.21 -9.19
C LEU A 128 18.65 17.49 -8.04
N GLY A 129 18.82 16.55 -7.14
CA GLY A 129 19.71 16.64 -5.99
C GLY A 129 19.57 15.44 -5.07
N PRO A 130 20.55 15.26 -4.18
CA PRO A 130 21.74 16.09 -3.94
C PRO A 130 22.76 16.04 -5.08
N SER A 131 23.82 16.86 -4.99
CA SER A 131 24.82 17.11 -6.08
C SER A 131 25.50 15.83 -6.61
N GLU A 132 25.65 14.82 -5.76
CA GLU A 132 26.30 13.54 -6.08
C GLU A 132 25.51 12.73 -7.11
N ILE A 133 24.21 12.94 -7.17
CA ILE A 133 23.27 12.23 -8.05
C ILE A 133 22.49 13.17 -8.99
N GLU A 134 22.76 14.46 -8.95
CA GLU A 134 22.15 15.46 -9.84
C GLU A 134 22.33 15.06 -11.30
N GLY A 135 21.26 15.12 -12.09
CA GLY A 135 21.24 14.69 -13.49
C GLY A 135 21.21 13.16 -13.69
N ARG A 136 21.14 12.35 -12.62
CA ARG A 136 20.84 10.92 -12.75
C ARG A 136 19.44 10.78 -13.36
N LYS A 137 19.33 9.89 -14.35
CA LYS A 137 18.02 9.52 -14.93
C LYS A 137 17.84 8.02 -14.79
N VAL A 138 16.61 7.61 -14.44
CA VAL A 138 16.22 6.20 -14.35
C VAL A 138 14.97 6.00 -15.18
N LEU A 139 15.01 5.07 -16.11
CA LEU A 139 13.90 4.73 -17.01
C LEU A 139 13.51 3.28 -16.78
N PHE A 140 12.22 3.05 -16.61
CA PHE A 140 11.60 1.74 -16.60
C PHE A 140 10.36 1.75 -17.48
N VAL A 141 10.24 0.75 -18.37
CA VAL A 141 9.03 0.49 -19.15
C VAL A 141 8.78 -1.01 -19.07
N ALA A 142 7.65 -1.40 -18.47
CA ALA A 142 7.32 -2.82 -18.32
C ALA A 142 7.23 -3.51 -19.68
N GLY A 143 7.81 -4.71 -19.79
CA GLY A 143 7.88 -5.47 -21.02
C GLY A 143 8.95 -4.99 -22.03
N GLN A 144 9.76 -4.00 -21.66
CA GLN A 144 10.89 -3.55 -22.46
C GLN A 144 12.21 -3.79 -21.71
N ASN A 145 13.32 -3.93 -22.46
CA ASN A 145 14.65 -4.13 -21.92
C ASN A 145 14.72 -5.28 -20.89
N ASP A 146 14.01 -6.39 -21.16
CA ASP A 146 13.91 -7.55 -20.25
C ASP A 146 13.48 -7.16 -18.82
N ASP A 147 12.56 -6.19 -18.69
CA ASP A 147 12.10 -5.58 -17.43
C ASP A 147 13.23 -5.00 -16.58
N ARG A 148 14.36 -4.62 -17.18
CA ARG A 148 15.50 -4.00 -16.51
C ARG A 148 15.40 -2.48 -16.58
N LEU A 149 15.99 -1.83 -15.58
CA LEU A 149 16.12 -0.37 -15.54
C LEU A 149 17.22 0.08 -16.48
N LEU A 150 17.00 1.16 -17.20
CA LEU A 150 18.07 1.92 -17.83
C LEU A 150 18.43 3.09 -16.89
N VAL A 151 19.68 3.13 -16.45
CA VAL A 151 20.18 4.14 -15.51
C VAL A 151 21.29 4.95 -16.15
N ARG A 152 21.07 6.25 -16.36
CA ARG A 152 22.13 7.21 -16.64
C ARG A 152 22.69 7.69 -15.30
N LYS A 153 23.98 7.60 -15.12
CA LYS A 153 24.67 8.07 -13.92
C LYS A 153 24.59 9.60 -13.83
N GLY A 154 24.27 10.09 -12.65
CA GLY A 154 24.33 11.52 -12.33
C GLY A 154 25.73 11.98 -11.88
N GLY A 155 25.82 13.24 -11.50
CA GLY A 155 27.04 13.88 -11.03
C GLY A 155 27.96 14.31 -12.18
N ARG A 156 29.13 14.87 -11.82
CA ARG A 156 30.06 15.46 -12.80
C ARG A 156 30.86 14.46 -13.62
N ARG A 157 31.04 13.21 -13.14
CA ARG A 157 31.86 12.20 -13.81
C ARG A 157 31.00 11.09 -14.37
N PHE A 158 31.28 10.69 -15.62
CA PHE A 158 30.60 9.56 -16.30
C PHE A 158 29.09 9.74 -16.48
N SER A 159 28.58 10.98 -16.50
CA SER A 159 27.14 11.27 -16.66
C SER A 159 26.57 10.79 -18.01
N TYR A 160 27.43 10.48 -18.99
CA TYR A 160 27.04 9.92 -20.30
C TYR A 160 26.86 8.39 -20.29
N VAL A 161 27.30 7.71 -19.21
CA VAL A 161 27.21 6.25 -19.12
C VAL A 161 25.78 5.84 -18.75
N VAL A 162 25.20 5.04 -19.64
CA VAL A 162 23.91 4.37 -19.38
C VAL A 162 24.17 2.87 -19.17
N THR A 163 23.66 2.36 -18.07
CA THR A 163 23.75 0.94 -17.70
C THR A 163 22.36 0.37 -17.51
N ASP A 164 22.20 -0.91 -17.79
CA ASP A 164 21.00 -1.64 -17.41
C ASP A 164 21.19 -2.27 -16.03
N VAL A 165 20.13 -2.25 -15.21
CA VAL A 165 20.18 -2.73 -13.83
C VAL A 165 18.92 -3.53 -13.54
N ASP A 166 19.09 -4.69 -12.91
CA ASP A 166 17.96 -5.48 -12.42
C ASP A 166 17.24 -4.72 -11.27
N PRO A 167 15.92 -4.44 -11.40
CA PRO A 167 15.16 -3.76 -10.35
C PRO A 167 15.16 -4.51 -9.02
N ALA A 168 15.34 -5.83 -9.02
CA ALA A 168 15.41 -6.66 -7.81
C ALA A 168 16.80 -6.70 -7.17
N SER A 169 17.82 -6.12 -7.81
CA SER A 169 19.21 -6.17 -7.35
C SER A 169 19.40 -5.48 -5.99
N SER A 170 20.45 -5.90 -5.26
CA SER A 170 20.84 -5.26 -4.00
C SER A 170 21.25 -3.80 -4.17
N ILE A 171 21.78 -3.43 -5.34
CA ILE A 171 22.14 -2.04 -5.66
C ILE A 171 20.89 -1.15 -5.63
N VAL A 172 19.80 -1.57 -6.29
CA VAL A 172 18.54 -0.81 -6.32
C VAL A 172 17.92 -0.74 -4.93
N LYS A 173 17.93 -1.86 -4.17
CA LYS A 173 17.40 -1.90 -2.80
C LYS A 173 18.13 -0.99 -1.80
N ARG A 174 19.40 -0.69 -2.07
CA ARG A 174 20.16 0.31 -1.28
C ARG A 174 19.89 1.74 -1.71
N GLU A 175 19.24 1.95 -2.82
CA GLU A 175 18.89 3.29 -3.31
C GLU A 175 17.49 3.72 -2.89
N SER A 176 16.56 2.78 -2.69
CA SER A 176 15.19 3.09 -2.28
C SER A 176 14.48 1.89 -1.66
N LEU A 177 13.65 2.17 -0.65
CA LEU A 177 12.70 1.20 -0.07
C LEU A 177 11.48 0.97 -0.97
N MET A 178 11.19 1.92 -1.87
CA MET A 178 10.09 1.80 -2.83
C MET A 178 10.63 1.30 -4.17
N PRO A 179 10.23 0.11 -4.63
CA PRO A 179 10.58 -0.39 -5.94
C PRO A 179 10.04 0.51 -7.05
N ILE A 180 10.82 0.70 -8.13
CA ILE A 180 10.36 1.51 -9.27
C ILE A 180 9.10 0.95 -9.93
N THR A 181 8.91 -0.36 -9.88
CA THR A 181 7.72 -1.06 -10.37
C THR A 181 6.45 -0.79 -9.55
N GLU A 182 6.60 -0.20 -8.37
CA GLU A 182 5.50 0.20 -7.49
C GLU A 182 5.33 1.73 -7.45
N ILE A 183 6.00 2.47 -8.35
CA ILE A 183 5.81 3.90 -8.54
C ILE A 183 4.58 4.12 -9.42
N GLY A 184 3.67 4.93 -8.91
CA GLY A 184 2.36 5.26 -9.48
C GLY A 184 1.36 5.46 -8.36
N PHE A 185 0.36 6.31 -8.55
CA PHE A 185 -0.61 6.57 -7.48
C PHE A 185 -1.49 5.34 -7.19
N SER A 186 -1.87 4.61 -8.25
CA SER A 186 -2.63 3.35 -8.10
C SER A 186 -1.81 2.29 -7.37
N GLN A 187 -0.51 2.18 -7.67
CA GLN A 187 0.41 1.21 -7.05
C GLN A 187 0.70 1.56 -5.59
N VAL A 188 0.82 2.86 -5.26
CA VAL A 188 0.96 3.31 -3.87
C VAL A 188 -0.26 2.90 -3.04
N LEU A 189 -1.48 3.10 -3.57
CA LEU A 189 -2.69 2.66 -2.88
C LEU A 189 -2.80 1.15 -2.79
N ASP A 190 -2.42 0.41 -3.84
CA ASP A 190 -2.41 -1.05 -3.82
C ASP A 190 -1.46 -1.59 -2.73
N ARG A 191 -0.25 -1.02 -2.63
CA ARG A 191 0.68 -1.33 -1.54
C ARG A 191 0.08 -1.01 -0.17
N THR A 192 -0.55 0.16 -0.03
CA THR A 192 -1.22 0.58 1.21
C THR A 192 -2.30 -0.42 1.61
N ILE A 193 -3.18 -0.81 0.68
CA ILE A 193 -4.23 -1.80 0.91
C ILE A 193 -3.64 -3.13 1.39
N ARG A 194 -2.60 -3.64 0.71
CA ARG A 194 -1.94 -4.89 1.13
C ARG A 194 -1.36 -4.78 2.55
N THR A 195 -0.74 -3.65 2.89
CA THR A 195 -0.21 -3.41 4.24
C THR A 195 -1.32 -3.39 5.28
N LEU A 196 -2.42 -2.66 5.03
CA LEU A 196 -3.57 -2.61 5.93
C LEU A 196 -4.24 -3.98 6.13
N GLN A 197 -4.29 -4.82 5.09
CA GLN A 197 -4.79 -6.20 5.20
C GLN A 197 -3.87 -7.05 6.08
N GLN A 198 -2.56 -6.88 5.98
CA GLN A 198 -1.59 -7.54 6.86
C GLN A 198 -1.73 -7.07 8.30
N ASP A 199 -1.96 -5.78 8.52
CA ASP A 199 -2.19 -5.22 9.86
C ASP A 199 -3.47 -5.78 10.50
N VAL A 200 -4.57 -5.92 9.73
CA VAL A 200 -5.79 -6.59 10.20
C VAL A 200 -5.52 -8.04 10.57
N ALA A 201 -4.71 -8.75 9.79
CA ALA A 201 -4.35 -10.14 10.08
C ALA A 201 -3.46 -10.27 11.33
N ALA A 202 -2.57 -9.29 11.57
CA ALA A 202 -1.67 -9.25 12.73
C ALA A 202 -2.35 -8.75 14.02
N ASP A 203 -3.42 -7.97 13.90
CA ASP A 203 -4.21 -7.43 15.01
C ASP A 203 -5.72 -7.64 14.79
N PRO A 204 -6.25 -8.87 14.74
CA PRO A 204 -7.63 -9.15 14.30
C PRO A 204 -8.72 -8.50 15.15
N ARG A 205 -8.41 -8.10 16.39
CA ARG A 205 -9.33 -7.41 17.28
C ARG A 205 -9.22 -5.90 17.22
N GLY A 206 -8.17 -5.38 16.58
CA GLY A 206 -7.90 -3.96 16.50
C GLY A 206 -7.55 -3.30 17.83
N ASP A 207 -7.12 -4.08 18.83
CA ASP A 207 -6.80 -3.56 20.17
C ASP A 207 -5.43 -2.91 20.28
N ASN A 208 -4.65 -2.96 19.20
CA ASN A 208 -3.35 -2.32 19.03
C ASN A 208 -3.32 -1.37 17.82
N THR A 209 -4.49 -0.99 17.33
CA THR A 209 -4.62 -0.15 16.13
C THR A 209 -5.42 1.11 16.46
N ILE A 210 -4.80 2.26 16.31
CA ILE A 210 -5.41 3.58 16.47
C ILE A 210 -5.45 4.24 15.09
N VAL A 211 -6.63 4.77 14.72
CA VAL A 211 -6.83 5.50 13.46
C VAL A 211 -7.28 6.90 13.75
N GLU A 212 -6.58 7.87 13.21
CA GLU A 212 -6.90 9.29 13.31
C GLU A 212 -7.16 9.86 11.90
N GLN A 213 -8.27 10.57 11.74
CA GLN A 213 -8.58 11.33 10.54
C GLN A 213 -8.43 12.82 10.82
N ILE A 214 -7.62 13.50 10.02
CA ILE A 214 -7.36 14.93 10.09
C ILE A 214 -7.86 15.58 8.80
N THR A 215 -9.01 16.27 8.89
CA THR A 215 -9.70 16.86 7.72
C THR A 215 -9.23 18.26 7.38
N THR A 216 -8.43 18.89 8.24
CA THR A 216 -7.93 20.27 8.06
C THR A 216 -6.46 20.33 7.66
N ALA A 217 -5.90 19.23 7.20
CA ALA A 217 -4.51 19.18 6.75
C ALA A 217 -4.30 20.01 5.48
N THR A 218 -3.15 20.69 5.40
CA THR A 218 -2.75 21.43 4.22
C THR A 218 -1.34 21.01 3.83
N ILE A 219 -1.15 20.52 2.61
CA ILE A 219 0.16 20.17 2.05
C ILE A 219 0.44 21.08 0.87
N ASN A 220 1.53 21.82 0.93
CA ASN A 220 1.93 22.79 -0.11
C ASN A 220 0.79 23.75 -0.50
N GLY A 221 0.04 24.24 0.49
CA GLY A 221 -1.08 25.16 0.29
C GLY A 221 -2.37 24.52 -0.23
N ARG A 222 -2.42 23.20 -0.41
CA ARG A 222 -3.60 22.48 -0.91
C ARG A 222 -4.31 21.75 0.22
N PRO A 223 -5.64 21.84 0.29
CA PRO A 223 -6.43 21.09 1.29
C PRO A 223 -6.27 19.59 1.08
N CYS A 224 -6.06 18.86 2.17
CA CYS A 224 -5.89 17.41 2.15
C CYS A 224 -6.69 16.76 3.27
N GLN A 225 -7.14 15.53 3.01
CA GLN A 225 -7.52 14.60 4.06
C GLN A 225 -6.28 13.80 4.47
N MET A 226 -5.95 13.80 5.75
CA MET A 226 -4.84 13.01 6.26
C MET A 226 -5.38 11.91 7.16
N LEU A 227 -4.90 10.70 6.93
CA LEU A 227 -5.11 9.54 7.79
C LEU A 227 -3.80 9.20 8.47
N ARG A 228 -3.88 8.91 9.77
CA ARG A 228 -2.77 8.38 10.54
C ARG A 228 -3.20 7.10 11.22
N ILE A 229 -2.35 6.08 11.09
CA ILE A 229 -2.51 4.79 11.75
C ILE A 229 -1.34 4.63 12.70
N THR A 230 -1.60 4.21 13.93
CA THR A 230 -0.59 3.98 14.95
C THR A 230 -0.78 2.62 15.58
N HIS A 231 0.31 1.85 15.68
CA HIS A 231 0.40 0.58 16.40
C HIS A 231 1.30 0.76 17.64
N PRO A 232 0.74 1.12 18.81
CA PRO A 232 1.54 1.47 19.99
C PRO A 232 2.51 0.36 20.44
N ARG A 233 2.15 -0.90 20.24
CA ARG A 233 2.96 -2.05 20.63
C ARG A 233 3.44 -2.78 19.39
N ARG A 234 4.74 -3.10 19.36
CA ARG A 234 5.30 -3.95 18.31
C ARG A 234 4.72 -5.36 18.44
N ARG A 235 4.20 -5.90 17.34
CA ARG A 235 3.71 -7.28 17.21
C ARG A 235 4.22 -7.89 15.92
N ASP A 236 4.36 -9.20 15.89
CA ASP A 236 4.73 -9.92 14.67
C ASP A 236 3.67 -9.67 13.58
N GLY A 237 4.14 -9.36 12.38
CA GLY A 237 3.29 -9.04 11.24
C GLY A 237 3.02 -7.54 11.05
N LEU A 238 3.09 -6.69 12.08
CA LEU A 238 3.02 -5.24 11.95
C LEU A 238 4.36 -4.68 11.45
N GLN A 239 4.33 -3.72 10.55
CA GLN A 239 5.52 -3.23 9.86
C GLN A 239 5.99 -1.84 10.33
N PHE A 240 5.17 -1.08 11.06
CA PHE A 240 5.45 0.30 11.47
C PHE A 240 4.81 0.63 12.82
N PHE A 241 5.41 1.61 13.52
CA PHE A 241 4.81 2.24 14.69
C PHE A 241 3.67 3.18 14.28
N SER A 242 3.97 4.10 13.36
CA SER A 242 2.98 5.03 12.83
C SER A 242 3.20 5.28 11.35
N ALA A 243 2.13 5.33 10.60
CA ALA A 243 2.13 5.74 9.20
C ALA A 243 1.05 6.79 8.98
N SER A 244 1.35 7.83 8.22
CA SER A 244 0.35 8.80 7.80
C SER A 244 0.37 9.00 6.29
N MET A 245 -0.81 9.28 5.72
CA MET A 245 -1.00 9.59 4.31
C MET A 245 -1.95 10.76 4.17
N ALA A 246 -1.54 11.77 3.40
CA ALA A 246 -2.38 12.89 3.02
C ALA A 246 -2.81 12.75 1.56
N ILE A 247 -4.11 12.81 1.31
CA ILE A 247 -4.73 12.75 -0.01
C ILE A 247 -5.26 14.15 -0.35
N ASP A 248 -4.85 14.67 -1.50
CA ASP A 248 -5.34 15.96 -2.02
C ASP A 248 -6.84 15.89 -2.28
N SER A 249 -7.61 16.79 -1.68
CA SER A 249 -9.07 16.77 -1.72
C SER A 249 -9.67 17.06 -3.10
N ALA A 250 -8.89 17.64 -4.02
CA ALA A 250 -9.35 17.97 -5.37
C ALA A 250 -8.82 17.00 -6.43
N LEU A 251 -7.60 16.49 -6.25
CA LEU A 251 -6.94 15.57 -7.19
C LEU A 251 -7.19 14.10 -6.87
N HIS A 252 -7.62 13.79 -5.64
CA HIS A 252 -7.81 12.42 -5.15
C HIS A 252 -6.56 11.55 -5.23
N VAL A 253 -5.37 12.17 -5.11
CA VAL A 253 -4.08 11.46 -5.12
C VAL A 253 -3.35 11.62 -3.80
N PRO A 254 -2.58 10.60 -3.35
CA PRO A 254 -1.70 10.76 -2.21
C PRO A 254 -0.59 11.77 -2.54
N VAL A 255 -0.49 12.83 -1.73
CA VAL A 255 0.51 13.90 -1.94
C VAL A 255 1.58 13.93 -0.85
N ARG A 256 1.37 13.23 0.25
CA ARG A 256 2.39 13.03 1.28
C ARG A 256 2.14 11.73 2.02
N PHE A 257 3.22 11.02 2.34
CA PHE A 257 3.19 9.95 3.33
C PHE A 257 4.49 9.89 4.11
N ASP A 258 4.39 9.49 5.37
CA ASP A 258 5.51 9.27 6.26
C ASP A 258 5.27 8.02 7.12
N VAL A 259 6.36 7.31 7.38
CA VAL A 259 6.37 6.04 8.12
C VAL A 259 7.45 6.11 9.19
N TYR A 260 7.08 5.71 10.40
CA TYR A 260 7.97 5.66 11.57
C TYR A 260 8.06 4.26 12.13
N ASP A 261 9.23 3.84 12.53
CA ASP A 261 9.45 2.61 13.30
C ASP A 261 9.19 2.84 14.79
N TRP A 262 9.06 1.75 15.56
CA TRP A 262 8.90 1.85 17.01
C TRP A 262 10.16 2.46 17.64
N PRO A 263 10.00 3.35 18.62
CA PRO A 263 11.13 3.86 19.39
C PRO A 263 11.76 2.70 20.21
N GLU A 264 13.06 2.77 20.43
CA GLU A 264 13.77 1.77 21.25
C GLU A 264 13.36 1.84 22.72
N THR A 265 13.07 3.06 23.18
CA THR A 265 12.55 3.33 24.54
C THR A 265 11.33 4.27 24.47
N PRO A 266 10.40 4.22 25.46
CA PRO A 266 9.20 5.02 25.44
C PRO A 266 9.42 6.55 25.34
N ASP A 267 10.56 7.02 25.83
CA ASP A 267 10.90 8.45 25.85
C ASP A 267 11.57 8.95 24.58
N GLN A 268 11.93 8.05 23.66
CA GLN A 268 12.53 8.42 22.38
C GLN A 268 11.49 8.77 21.33
N GLN A 269 11.86 9.69 20.43
CA GLN A 269 11.05 9.94 19.24
C GLN A 269 11.11 8.73 18.31
N PRO A 270 9.97 8.31 17.77
CA PRO A 270 9.92 7.24 16.77
C PRO A 270 10.84 7.56 15.60
N PRO A 271 11.73 6.65 15.19
CA PRO A 271 12.65 6.90 14.09
C PRO A 271 11.89 6.95 12.76
N LEU A 272 12.14 8.02 11.99
CA LEU A 272 11.60 8.13 10.63
C LEU A 272 12.22 7.05 9.74
N MET A 273 11.37 6.28 9.07
CA MET A 273 11.75 5.25 8.10
C MET A 273 11.70 5.78 6.68
N SER A 274 10.63 6.50 6.36
CA SER A 274 10.49 7.14 5.05
C SER A 274 9.53 8.31 5.11
N GLU A 275 9.79 9.32 4.30
CA GLU A 275 8.84 10.38 3.99
C GLU A 275 8.93 10.75 2.51
N PHE A 276 7.75 11.02 1.94
CA PHE A 276 7.59 11.42 0.55
C PHE A 276 6.59 12.57 0.49
N THR A 277 6.90 13.58 -0.31
CA THR A 277 5.99 14.68 -0.60
C THR A 277 5.98 14.92 -2.10
N TYR A 278 4.79 14.87 -2.70
CA TYR A 278 4.56 15.12 -4.12
C TYR A 278 4.09 16.55 -4.31
N THR A 279 4.73 17.27 -5.21
CA THR A 279 4.42 18.65 -5.57
C THR A 279 4.28 18.79 -7.09
N ASN A 280 3.69 19.87 -7.57
CA ASN A 280 3.53 20.15 -9.00
C ASN A 280 2.87 18.98 -9.75
N VAL A 281 1.89 18.35 -9.14
CA VAL A 281 1.19 17.20 -9.73
C VAL A 281 0.31 17.69 -10.88
N THR A 282 0.56 17.12 -12.06
CA THR A 282 -0.28 17.31 -13.25
C THR A 282 -0.76 15.92 -13.69
N LEU A 283 -2.06 15.67 -13.55
CA LEU A 283 -2.69 14.41 -13.96
C LEU A 283 -3.06 14.48 -15.45
N ASN A 284 -2.97 13.34 -16.14
CA ASN A 284 -3.30 13.19 -17.55
C ASN A 284 -2.54 14.20 -18.42
N ALA A 285 -1.21 14.22 -18.23
CA ALA A 285 -0.29 15.12 -18.93
C ALA A 285 -0.02 14.70 -20.40
N GLU A 286 -0.74 13.67 -20.88
CA GLU A 286 -0.67 13.15 -22.26
C GLU A 286 0.76 12.70 -22.64
N LEU A 287 1.42 11.95 -21.71
CA LEU A 287 2.78 11.48 -21.90
C LEU A 287 2.84 10.44 -23.05
N ASP A 288 3.63 10.75 -24.06
CA ASP A 288 3.83 9.91 -25.23
C ASP A 288 4.98 8.87 -25.06
N ASP A 289 5.18 8.02 -26.04
CA ASP A 289 6.26 7.03 -26.04
C ASP A 289 7.64 7.69 -26.15
N ALA A 290 7.74 8.88 -26.73
CA ALA A 290 9.00 9.62 -26.81
C ALA A 290 9.49 10.04 -25.40
N THR A 291 8.57 10.30 -24.48
CA THR A 291 8.88 10.61 -23.07
C THR A 291 9.64 9.46 -22.41
N PHE A 292 9.32 8.21 -22.77
CA PHE A 292 9.91 6.98 -22.19
C PHE A 292 10.89 6.29 -23.13
N ALA A 293 11.35 6.97 -24.17
CA ALA A 293 12.39 6.44 -25.06
C ALA A 293 13.78 6.51 -24.40
N ALA A 294 14.63 5.50 -24.64
CA ALA A 294 16.01 5.46 -24.13
C ALA A 294 16.85 6.70 -24.55
N ALA A 295 16.45 7.38 -25.64
CA ALA A 295 17.05 8.64 -26.06
C ALA A 295 16.94 9.76 -25.01
N ARG A 296 15.90 9.76 -24.17
CA ARG A 296 15.71 10.73 -23.06
C ARG A 296 16.82 10.66 -22.02
N LEU A 297 17.48 9.51 -21.91
CA LEU A 297 18.62 9.37 -21.00
C LEU A 297 19.87 10.07 -21.52
N ARG A 298 20.00 10.33 -22.82
CA ARG A 298 21.18 10.91 -23.45
C ARG A 298 21.14 12.44 -23.59
N GLY A 299 19.95 13.04 -23.47
CA GLY A 299 19.75 14.48 -23.53
C GLY A 299 20.22 15.22 -22.26
N PRO A 300 20.40 16.52 -22.33
CA PRO A 300 20.75 17.34 -21.18
C PRO A 300 19.68 17.21 -20.08
#